data_745d3fe27a21ca9d56ed8676a71b2d1b
#
_entry.id   745d3fe27a21ca9d56ed8676a71b2d1b
#
_cell.length_a   1.000
_cell.length_b   1.000
_cell.length_c   1.000
_cell.angle_alpha   90.00
_cell.angle_beta   90.00
_cell.angle_gamma   90.00
#
_symmetry.space_group_name_H-M   'P 1'
#
loop_
_entity.id
_entity.type
_entity.pdbx_description
1 polymer ?
#
loop_
_entity_poly.entity_id
_entity_poly.type
_entity_poly.pdbx_seq_one_letter_code
_entity_poly.pdbx_strand_id
1 'polypeptide(L)' 'MSKANQHVVPHAEGWAVRGAGAVKATSVHQTKQDAIDRGREIVRKQGTELVIHGKDGQIQQKDSHGSDPFPPPG' A
#
# COMPACT_ATOMS: atom_id res chain seq x y z
N MET A 1 -1.44 19.26 -1.23
CA MET A 1 -1.91 17.98 -0.76
C MET A 1 -0.75 17.08 -0.42
N SER A 2 -0.78 16.54 0.73
CA SER A 2 0.30 15.65 1.12
C SER A 2 0.13 14.30 0.45
N LYS A 3 1.25 13.72 0.10
CA LYS A 3 1.28 12.38 -0.47
C LYS A 3 1.60 11.43 0.65
N ALA A 4 0.70 10.54 0.91
CA ALA A 4 0.85 9.61 2.02
C ALA A 4 1.26 8.24 1.50
N ASN A 5 2.07 7.56 2.30
CA ASN A 5 2.33 6.15 2.03
C ASN A 5 1.02 5.39 2.13
N GLN A 6 0.91 4.32 1.39
CA GLN A 6 -0.28 3.50 1.43
C GLN A 6 -0.02 2.22 2.18
N HIS A 7 -1.02 1.74 2.88
CA HIS A 7 -0.94 0.50 3.64
C HIS A 7 -1.98 -0.48 3.13
N VAL A 8 -1.57 -1.72 2.94
CA VAL A 8 -2.48 -2.81 2.67
C VAL A 8 -2.72 -3.53 3.98
N VAL A 9 -3.94 -3.50 4.45
CA VAL A 9 -4.29 -4.02 5.79
C VAL A 9 -5.47 -4.96 5.71
N PRO A 10 -5.59 -5.87 6.68
CA PRO A 10 -6.78 -6.72 6.73
C PRO A 10 -8.04 -5.89 6.97
N HIS A 11 -9.13 -6.35 6.42
CA HIS A 11 -10.42 -5.66 6.52
C HIS A 11 -11.51 -6.71 6.70
N ALA A 12 -12.62 -6.31 7.29
CA ALA A 12 -13.73 -7.23 7.52
C ALA A 12 -14.21 -7.87 6.22
N GLU A 13 -14.09 -7.17 5.10
CA GLU A 13 -14.51 -7.68 3.81
C GLU A 13 -13.37 -8.22 2.96
N GLY A 14 -12.20 -8.37 3.54
CA GLY A 14 -11.04 -8.88 2.82
C GLY A 14 -9.80 -8.09 3.14
N TRP A 15 -9.42 -7.19 2.27
CA TRP A 15 -8.22 -6.36 2.42
C TRP A 15 -8.51 -4.95 1.97
N ALA A 16 -7.85 -4.00 2.59
CA ALA A 16 -8.07 -2.59 2.27
C ALA A 16 -6.75 -1.89 1.99
N VAL A 17 -6.83 -0.87 1.14
CA VAL A 17 -5.74 0.06 0.92
C VAL A 17 -6.10 1.33 1.68
N ARG A 18 -5.18 1.80 2.53
CA ARG A 18 -5.44 2.97 3.36
C ARG A 18 -4.22 3.86 3.40
N GLY A 19 -4.41 5.16 3.25
CA GLY A 19 -3.32 6.11 3.37
C GLY A 19 -2.86 6.23 4.81
N ALA A 20 -1.57 6.51 5.00
CA ALA A 20 -1.02 6.66 6.33
C ALA A 20 -1.75 7.81 7.04
N GLY A 21 -2.21 7.55 8.23
CA GLY A 21 -2.95 8.54 9.01
C GLY A 21 -4.39 8.73 8.61
N ALA A 22 -4.85 8.06 7.56
CA ALA A 22 -6.24 8.19 7.13
C ALA A 22 -7.15 7.32 7.99
N VAL A 23 -8.35 7.84 8.27
CA VAL A 23 -9.33 7.10 9.03
C VAL A 23 -10.04 6.07 8.15
N LYS A 24 -10.28 6.44 6.91
CA LYS A 24 -11.05 5.58 6.01
C LYS A 24 -10.14 4.92 4.99
N ALA A 25 -10.54 3.74 4.54
CA ALA A 25 -9.82 3.06 3.49
C ALA A 25 -10.02 3.78 2.17
N THR A 26 -8.96 3.79 1.36
CA THR A 26 -9.05 4.31 0.00
C THR A 26 -9.87 3.37 -0.86
N SER A 27 -9.68 2.08 -0.68
CA SER A 27 -10.44 1.06 -1.39
C SER A 27 -10.41 -0.24 -0.60
N VAL A 28 -11.39 -1.09 -0.87
CA VAL A 28 -11.51 -2.39 -0.21
C VAL A 28 -11.58 -3.46 -1.30
N HIS A 29 -10.88 -4.56 -1.08
CA HIS A 29 -10.78 -5.63 -2.06
C HIS A 29 -11.01 -6.98 -1.39
N GLN A 30 -11.43 -7.95 -2.17
CA GLN A 30 -11.68 -9.28 -1.64
C GLN A 30 -10.40 -10.04 -1.36
N THR A 31 -9.35 -9.78 -2.12
CA THR A 31 -8.09 -10.50 -1.96
C THR A 31 -6.96 -9.54 -1.63
N LYS A 32 -5.94 -10.09 -0.99
CA LYS A 32 -4.74 -9.32 -0.67
C LYS A 32 -4.05 -8.85 -1.95
N GLN A 33 -3.98 -9.71 -2.95
CA GLN A 33 -3.29 -9.37 -4.18
C GLN A 33 -3.96 -8.18 -4.88
N ASP A 34 -5.28 -8.16 -4.90
CA ASP A 34 -5.98 -7.03 -5.51
C ASP A 34 -5.68 -5.74 -4.76
N ALA A 35 -5.63 -5.79 -3.44
CA ALA A 35 -5.31 -4.62 -2.64
C ALA A 35 -3.87 -4.17 -2.91
N ILE A 36 -2.95 -5.12 -3.01
CA ILE A 36 -1.56 -4.80 -3.31
C ILE A 36 -1.43 -4.13 -4.66
N ASP A 37 -2.09 -4.67 -5.66
CA ASP A 37 -2.03 -4.11 -7.02
C ASP A 37 -2.56 -2.68 -7.03
N ARG A 38 -3.66 -2.44 -6.33
CA ARG A 38 -4.21 -1.09 -6.26
C ARG A 38 -3.28 -0.15 -5.51
N GLY A 39 -2.72 -0.61 -4.39
CA GLY A 39 -1.79 0.20 -3.61
C GLY A 39 -0.55 0.57 -4.41
N ARG A 40 -0.03 -0.38 -5.17
CA ARG A 40 1.14 -0.11 -6.02
C ARG A 40 0.84 0.96 -7.05
N GLU A 41 -0.34 0.89 -7.64
CA GLU A 41 -0.73 1.88 -8.62
C GLU A 41 -0.74 3.28 -8.03
N ILE A 42 -1.28 3.40 -6.83
CA ILE A 42 -1.36 4.68 -6.15
C ILE A 42 0.02 5.21 -5.81
N VAL A 43 0.87 4.38 -5.19
CA VAL A 43 2.18 4.86 -4.75
C VAL A 43 3.10 5.15 -5.92
N ARG A 44 2.93 4.45 -7.02
CA ARG A 44 3.71 4.76 -8.22
C ARG A 44 3.39 6.15 -8.74
N LYS A 45 2.11 6.50 -8.74
CA LYS A 45 1.70 7.82 -9.19
C LYS A 45 2.13 8.91 -8.23
N GLN A 46 2.13 8.62 -6.95
CA GLN A 46 2.46 9.60 -5.93
C GLN A 46 3.94 9.68 -5.60
N GLY A 47 4.70 8.64 -5.95
CA GLY A 47 6.10 8.59 -5.56
C GLY A 47 6.26 8.28 -4.08
N THR A 48 5.39 7.46 -3.53
CA THR A 48 5.42 7.11 -2.11
C THR A 48 5.69 5.62 -1.95
N GLU A 49 5.53 5.12 -0.74
CA GLU A 49 5.82 3.73 -0.40
C GLU A 49 4.55 2.96 -0.11
N LEU A 50 4.56 1.70 -0.47
CA LEU A 50 3.48 0.80 -0.13
C LEU A 50 3.96 -0.12 0.99
N VAL A 51 3.18 -0.17 2.07
CA VAL A 51 3.48 -1.02 3.21
C VAL A 51 2.42 -2.10 3.27
N ILE A 52 2.84 -3.35 3.19
CA ILE A 52 1.92 -4.49 3.14
C ILE A 52 1.94 -5.19 4.50
N HIS A 53 0.78 -5.29 5.10
CA HIS A 53 0.63 -5.93 6.42
C HIS A 53 0.08 -7.33 6.27
N GLY A 54 0.37 -8.17 7.26
CA GLY A 54 -0.19 -9.50 7.33
C GLY A 54 -1.54 -9.52 7.99
N LYS A 55 -2.12 -10.70 8.11
CA LYS A 55 -3.43 -10.86 8.75
C LYS A 55 -3.43 -10.43 10.20
N ASP A 56 -2.28 -10.50 10.85
CA ASP A 56 -2.14 -10.08 12.25
C ASP A 56 -1.85 -8.59 12.37
N GLY A 57 -1.81 -7.85 11.26
CA GLY A 57 -1.54 -6.43 11.27
C GLY A 57 -0.07 -6.05 11.25
N GLN A 58 0.82 -7.02 11.32
CA GLN A 58 2.26 -6.72 11.30
C GLN A 58 2.75 -6.47 9.89
N ILE A 59 3.76 -5.62 9.78
CA ILE A 59 4.32 -5.30 8.48
C ILE A 59 5.06 -6.53 7.94
N GLN A 60 4.70 -6.95 6.74
CA GLN A 60 5.35 -8.06 6.08
C GLN A 60 6.28 -7.62 4.97
N GLN A 61 5.97 -6.50 4.33
CA GLN A 61 6.72 -6.10 3.15
C GLN A 61 6.55 -4.60 2.92
N LYS A 62 7.55 -3.97 2.35
CA LYS A 62 7.51 -2.58 1.94
C LYS A 62 8.00 -2.46 0.52
N ASP A 63 7.22 -1.78 -0.31
CA ASP A 63 7.61 -1.46 -1.67
C ASP A 63 7.79 0.03 -1.80
N SER A 64 8.95 0.48 -2.22
CA SER A 64 9.22 1.89 -2.45
C SER A 64 9.15 2.19 -3.93
N HIS A 65 8.36 3.19 -4.28
CA HIS A 65 8.22 3.63 -5.66
C HIS A 65 8.45 5.13 -5.78
N GLY A 66 9.22 5.66 -4.85
CA GLY A 66 9.48 7.08 -4.83
C GLY A 66 10.66 7.45 -5.68
N SER A 67 11.58 8.13 -5.10
CA SER A 67 12.70 8.71 -5.79
C SER A 67 13.87 7.75 -5.93
N ASP A 68 13.59 6.52 -6.11
CA ASP A 68 14.63 5.53 -6.30
C ASP A 68 15.44 5.94 -7.52
N PRO A 69 16.69 6.30 -7.40
CA PRO A 69 17.41 6.89 -8.51
C PRO A 69 17.59 5.95 -9.67
N PHE A 70 17.54 4.72 -9.42
CA PHE A 70 17.57 3.78 -10.51
C PHE A 70 17.10 2.48 -9.97
N PRO A 71 16.68 1.65 -10.86
CA PRO A 71 16.22 0.38 -10.42
C PRO A 71 17.39 -0.29 -9.77
N PRO A 72 17.18 -0.72 -8.60
CA PRO A 72 18.18 -1.53 -8.01
C PRO A 72 18.42 -2.67 -8.94
N PRO A 73 19.59 -3.12 -9.00
CA PRO A 73 19.89 -4.25 -9.83
C PRO A 73 19.00 -5.39 -9.42
N GLY A 74 18.28 -5.78 -10.32
CA GLY A 74 17.33 -6.80 -10.00
C GLY A 74 16.13 -6.22 -9.38
#